data_c0e33d5fc1332708cd7da5f22b469b4f
#
_entry.id   c0e33d5fc1332708cd7da5f22b469b4f
#
_cell.length_a   1.000
_cell.length_b   1.000
_cell.length_c   1.000
_cell.angle_alpha   90.00
_cell.angle_beta   90.00
_cell.angle_gamma   90.00
#
_symmetry.space_group_name_H-M   'P 1'
#
loop_
_entity.id
_entity.type
_entity.pdbx_description
1 polymer ?
#
loop_
_entity_poly.entity_id
_entity_poly.type
_entity_poly.pdbx_seq_one_letter_code
_entity_poly.pdbx_strand_id
1 'polypeptide(L)'
;MLQKLTNLRLPIGFDNDTIKTTITKKIGNYKFVKLDRLSIDSRHKGDIHYVASVIVDGKPNSKLTEYIQPKTKVSELATCKVSLSSRPIIIGSGPCGMFAGLVLSHYGLKPIIFEGGDKVENRSKIVTNFNLGGNLDENTNIQFGEGGAGTFSDGKLNTGISSEYIQIVLNEFVNHGAKEDILYSAKPHIGTDILKNVVKNIRMTIESLGGEYKFNSKVDEIIINNGKVVGVRSCGDTYDSENVILACGHSARDTIAKLYNQGVNMTAKPFAVGARVEHSQQLIDIGQYGNTKGLPPADYKLSHRLSNGRGCFTFCMCPGGYVMPSMSEANTIVTNGMSENKRDSGFANSAILVGVEPEDFGCGVLDGFKFQEKLEKEAYRVGNNYSAPAVKVSDFINGKTSKDISSVKTTYSRGLVSGDFQKIFDKKIVDGMKEGLVAFGKKINGFDKNGILIGVESRSSSPVRIERDELGMSNIKGLYPAGEGAGFAGGITSSAVDGIKTALKLIANNKN
;
A
#
# COMPACT_ATOMS: atom_id res chain seq x y z
N MET A 1 29.46 23.62 -5.75
CA MET A 1 28.63 23.33 -4.54
C MET A 1 27.23 22.96 -4.99
N LEU A 2 26.73 21.83 -4.52
CA LEU A 2 25.36 21.41 -4.84
C LEU A 2 24.34 22.24 -4.05
N GLN A 3 23.34 22.77 -4.75
CA GLN A 3 22.31 23.62 -4.19
C GLN A 3 20.94 23.24 -4.81
N LYS A 4 19.86 23.51 -4.09
CA LYS A 4 18.50 23.24 -4.50
C LYS A 4 17.79 24.53 -4.88
N LEU A 5 17.23 24.55 -6.10
CA LEU A 5 16.31 25.57 -6.59
C LEU A 5 14.90 25.02 -6.58
N THR A 6 13.99 25.72 -5.91
CA THR A 6 12.58 25.34 -5.79
C THR A 6 11.66 26.21 -6.64
N ASN A 7 10.41 25.77 -6.82
CA ASN A 7 9.37 26.52 -7.53
C ASN A 7 9.78 26.94 -8.95
N LEU A 8 10.38 26.00 -9.70
CA LEU A 8 10.66 26.18 -11.10
C LEU A 8 9.42 25.81 -11.90
N ARG A 9 8.80 26.78 -12.57
CA ARG A 9 7.65 26.55 -13.42
C ARG A 9 8.09 26.07 -14.79
N LEU A 10 7.54 24.94 -15.23
CA LEU A 10 7.85 24.31 -16.52
C LEU A 10 6.55 24.08 -17.31
N PRO A 11 6.54 24.27 -18.64
CA PRO A 11 5.37 24.00 -19.47
C PRO A 11 5.10 22.49 -19.58
N ILE A 12 3.90 22.13 -20.03
CA ILE A 12 3.60 20.75 -20.43
C ILE A 12 4.49 20.39 -21.62
N GLY A 13 5.05 19.17 -21.61
CA GLY A 13 5.98 18.71 -22.66
C GLY A 13 7.40 19.28 -22.56
N PHE A 14 7.79 19.84 -21.41
CA PHE A 14 9.15 20.32 -21.18
C PHE A 14 10.19 19.19 -21.37
N ASP A 15 11.39 19.62 -21.77
CA ASP A 15 12.59 18.79 -21.90
C ASP A 15 13.74 19.34 -21.04
N ASN A 16 14.90 18.70 -21.11
CA ASN A 16 16.09 19.13 -20.37
C ASN A 16 16.57 20.52 -20.77
N ASP A 17 16.39 20.93 -22.02
CA ASP A 17 16.84 22.25 -22.48
C ASP A 17 15.89 23.34 -22.01
N THR A 18 14.60 23.05 -21.92
CA THR A 18 13.62 23.91 -21.24
C THR A 18 13.97 24.11 -19.77
N ILE A 19 14.37 23.06 -19.06
CA ILE A 19 14.81 23.14 -17.65
C ILE A 19 16.03 24.08 -17.55
N LYS A 20 17.10 23.83 -18.34
CA LYS A 20 18.33 24.63 -18.32
C LYS A 20 18.05 26.08 -18.62
N THR A 21 17.28 26.38 -19.67
CA THR A 21 16.90 27.72 -20.04
C THR A 21 16.14 28.46 -18.93
N THR A 22 15.22 27.75 -18.27
CA THR A 22 14.45 28.32 -17.15
C THR A 22 15.32 28.55 -15.92
N ILE A 23 16.28 27.69 -15.62
CA ILE A 23 17.30 27.87 -14.56
C ILE A 23 18.12 29.15 -14.87
N THR A 24 18.65 29.25 -16.10
CA THR A 24 19.49 30.37 -16.51
C THR A 24 18.74 31.71 -16.40
N LYS A 25 17.48 31.76 -16.81
CA LYS A 25 16.62 32.97 -16.66
C LYS A 25 16.40 33.34 -15.20
N LYS A 26 16.32 32.37 -14.28
CA LYS A 26 15.96 32.61 -12.88
C LYS A 26 17.14 32.95 -11.98
N ILE A 27 18.28 32.32 -12.19
CA ILE A 27 19.46 32.39 -11.30
C ILE A 27 20.79 32.62 -12.03
N GLY A 28 20.80 32.70 -13.37
CA GLY A 28 22.03 32.83 -14.17
C GLY A 28 22.66 31.46 -14.53
N ASN A 29 23.96 31.49 -14.79
CA ASN A 29 24.67 30.33 -15.32
C ASN A 29 25.03 29.31 -14.23
N TYR A 30 24.16 28.29 -14.05
CA TYR A 30 24.35 27.17 -13.16
C TYR A 30 24.23 25.86 -13.95
N LYS A 31 25.04 24.86 -13.56
CA LYS A 31 24.94 23.51 -14.14
C LYS A 31 23.73 22.78 -13.56
N PHE A 32 22.79 22.39 -14.40
CA PHE A 32 21.71 21.47 -14.01
C PHE A 32 22.32 20.09 -13.71
N VAL A 33 21.98 19.51 -12.54
CA VAL A 33 22.45 18.18 -12.10
C VAL A 33 21.32 17.16 -12.25
N LYS A 34 20.18 17.40 -11.60
CA LYS A 34 19.03 16.49 -11.65
C LYS A 34 17.72 17.17 -11.18
N LEU A 35 16.60 16.57 -11.53
CA LEU A 35 15.33 16.81 -10.86
C LEU A 35 15.38 16.27 -9.42
N ASP A 36 14.82 17.02 -8.48
CA ASP A 36 14.66 16.63 -7.09
C ASP A 36 13.19 16.41 -6.74
N ARG A 37 12.29 17.19 -7.36
CA ARG A 37 10.83 17.01 -7.24
C ARG A 37 10.14 17.56 -8.48
N LEU A 38 9.10 16.86 -8.92
CA LEU A 38 8.24 17.25 -10.03
C LEU A 38 6.78 17.02 -9.67
N SER A 39 5.95 18.05 -9.78
CA SER A 39 4.51 17.97 -9.53
C SER A 39 3.74 18.73 -10.61
N ILE A 40 2.48 18.35 -10.82
CA ILE A 40 1.55 19.07 -11.69
C ILE A 40 0.77 20.06 -10.83
N ASP A 41 0.72 21.32 -11.23
CA ASP A 41 -0.20 22.30 -10.68
C ASP A 41 -1.41 22.42 -11.62
N SER A 42 -2.53 21.85 -11.20
CA SER A 42 -3.80 21.85 -11.93
C SER A 42 -4.91 22.63 -11.21
N ARG A 43 -4.56 23.47 -10.23
CA ARG A 43 -5.53 24.27 -9.47
C ARG A 43 -6.33 25.22 -10.35
N HIS A 44 -5.73 25.70 -11.44
CA HIS A 44 -6.35 26.55 -12.45
C HIS A 44 -6.34 25.83 -13.80
N LYS A 45 -7.50 25.36 -14.26
CA LYS A 45 -7.63 24.55 -15.49
C LYS A 45 -7.16 25.28 -16.77
N GLY A 46 -7.16 26.63 -16.79
CA GLY A 46 -6.61 27.43 -17.90
C GLY A 46 -5.10 27.64 -17.85
N ASP A 47 -4.42 27.15 -16.80
CA ASP A 47 -3.01 27.42 -16.56
C ASP A 47 -2.30 26.24 -15.89
N ILE A 48 -2.50 25.05 -16.43
CA ILE A 48 -1.87 23.82 -15.92
C ILE A 48 -0.40 23.78 -16.35
N HIS A 49 0.48 23.55 -15.39
CA HIS A 49 1.93 23.49 -15.62
C HIS A 49 2.61 22.58 -14.62
N TYR A 50 3.86 22.24 -14.88
CA TYR A 50 4.69 21.54 -13.91
C TYR A 50 5.39 22.52 -12.97
N VAL A 51 5.52 22.12 -11.70
CA VAL A 51 6.34 22.77 -10.69
C VAL A 51 7.45 21.82 -10.29
N ALA A 52 8.70 22.26 -10.51
CA ALA A 52 9.87 21.46 -10.23
C ALA A 52 10.74 22.04 -9.11
N SER A 53 11.42 21.15 -8.38
CA SER A 53 12.65 21.46 -7.65
C SER A 53 13.79 20.77 -8.35
N VAL A 54 14.92 21.45 -8.48
CA VAL A 54 16.10 20.92 -9.18
C VAL A 54 17.36 21.09 -8.34
N ILE A 55 18.30 20.19 -8.52
CA ILE A 55 19.65 20.32 -7.97
C ILE A 55 20.53 20.92 -9.04
N VAL A 56 21.25 21.96 -8.66
CA VAL A 56 22.19 22.70 -9.52
C VAL A 56 23.56 22.73 -8.86
N ASP A 57 24.60 22.81 -9.68
CA ASP A 57 25.97 23.01 -9.22
C ASP A 57 26.47 24.41 -9.67
N GLY A 58 27.04 25.14 -8.72
CA GLY A 58 27.55 26.49 -8.98
C GLY A 58 28.01 27.21 -7.72
N LYS A 59 28.28 28.54 -7.87
CA LYS A 59 28.68 29.38 -6.74
C LYS A 59 27.53 29.54 -5.74
N PRO A 60 27.81 29.77 -4.44
CA PRO A 60 26.79 30.05 -3.43
C PRO A 60 25.86 31.19 -3.87
N ASN A 61 24.55 31.03 -3.64
CA ASN A 61 23.55 32.02 -4.02
C ASN A 61 22.43 32.05 -2.96
N SER A 62 22.07 33.20 -2.46
CA SER A 62 21.06 33.40 -1.43
C SER A 62 19.63 32.99 -1.85
N LYS A 63 19.37 32.82 -3.14
CA LYS A 63 18.11 32.29 -3.68
C LYS A 63 18.03 30.75 -3.67
N LEU A 64 19.10 30.08 -3.28
CA LEU A 64 19.25 28.62 -3.29
C LEU A 64 19.47 28.12 -1.87
N THR A 65 19.05 26.89 -1.62
CA THR A 65 19.36 26.20 -0.38
C THR A 65 20.47 25.18 -0.62
N GLU A 66 21.36 24.98 0.36
CA GLU A 66 22.35 23.93 0.31
C GLU A 66 21.69 22.57 0.14
N TYR A 67 22.27 21.72 -0.71
CA TYR A 67 21.81 20.35 -0.89
C TYR A 67 22.81 19.36 -0.31
N ILE A 68 22.37 18.71 0.75
CA ILE A 68 23.10 17.60 1.37
C ILE A 68 22.58 16.32 0.75
N GLN A 69 23.46 15.54 0.11
CA GLN A 69 23.07 14.29 -0.51
C GLN A 69 22.68 13.27 0.57
N PRO A 70 21.43 12.75 0.54
CA PRO A 70 20.98 11.76 1.50
C PRO A 70 21.64 10.40 1.24
N LYS A 71 21.64 9.52 2.24
CA LYS A 71 21.91 8.09 2.02
C LYS A 71 20.89 7.51 1.05
N THR A 72 21.35 6.66 0.15
CA THR A 72 20.51 6.12 -0.95
C THR A 72 20.48 4.60 -0.97
N LYS A 73 21.32 3.91 -0.20
CA LYS A 73 21.43 2.44 -0.18
C LYS A 73 21.33 1.89 1.23
N VAL A 74 20.68 0.73 1.35
CA VAL A 74 20.63 -0.01 2.62
C VAL A 74 22.05 -0.41 3.07
N SER A 75 22.96 -0.72 2.15
CA SER A 75 24.37 -1.04 2.46
C SER A 75 25.11 0.09 3.21
N GLU A 76 24.69 1.34 3.01
CA GLU A 76 25.27 2.50 3.71
C GLU A 76 24.85 2.59 5.20
N LEU A 77 23.87 1.77 5.61
CA LEU A 77 23.44 1.66 7.01
C LEU A 77 24.30 0.67 7.80
N ALA A 78 24.92 -0.30 7.13
CA ALA A 78 25.74 -1.35 7.74
C ALA A 78 27.11 -0.81 8.16
N THR A 79 27.18 -0.17 9.32
CA THR A 79 28.39 0.52 9.82
C THR A 79 29.26 -0.32 10.75
N CYS A 80 28.80 -1.50 11.17
CA CYS A 80 29.51 -2.39 12.08
C CYS A 80 29.14 -3.86 11.83
N LYS A 81 29.99 -4.77 12.27
CA LYS A 81 29.66 -6.20 12.32
C LYS A 81 28.85 -6.50 13.59
N VAL A 82 27.84 -7.34 13.46
CA VAL A 82 27.02 -7.83 14.56
C VAL A 82 26.97 -9.36 14.45
N SER A 83 26.99 -10.04 15.58
CA SER A 83 26.82 -11.49 15.66
C SER A 83 25.63 -11.80 16.56
N LEU A 84 24.80 -12.73 16.15
CA LEU A 84 23.68 -13.25 16.93
C LEU A 84 23.91 -14.72 17.26
N SER A 85 23.32 -15.20 18.35
CA SER A 85 23.35 -16.63 18.75
C SER A 85 22.64 -17.51 17.74
N SER A 86 21.60 -16.99 17.09
CA SER A 86 20.80 -17.66 16.08
C SER A 86 20.45 -16.71 14.92
N ARG A 87 20.12 -17.27 13.76
CA ARG A 87 19.66 -16.48 12.61
C ARG A 87 18.32 -15.80 12.96
N PRO A 88 18.17 -14.49 12.67
CA PRO A 88 16.87 -13.84 12.88
C PRO A 88 15.84 -14.38 11.90
N ILE A 89 14.60 -14.51 12.37
CA ILE A 89 13.47 -14.95 11.55
C ILE A 89 12.58 -13.74 11.23
N ILE A 90 12.08 -13.71 9.99
CA ILE A 90 11.09 -12.73 9.52
C ILE A 90 9.87 -13.48 9.05
N ILE A 91 8.70 -13.12 9.58
CA ILE A 91 7.40 -13.71 9.19
C ILE A 91 6.69 -12.74 8.24
N GLY A 92 6.60 -13.12 6.97
CA GLY A 92 6.02 -12.34 5.88
C GLY A 92 7.05 -11.64 5.00
N SER A 93 6.83 -11.71 3.70
CA SER A 93 7.70 -11.17 2.64
C SER A 93 7.11 -9.93 1.93
N GLY A 94 6.19 -9.22 2.59
CA GLY A 94 5.72 -7.91 2.14
C GLY A 94 6.81 -6.83 2.25
N PRO A 95 6.52 -5.55 1.91
CA PRO A 95 7.53 -4.49 1.91
C PRO A 95 8.27 -4.36 3.24
N CYS A 96 7.59 -4.57 4.37
CA CYS A 96 8.21 -4.54 5.69
C CYS A 96 9.25 -5.66 5.85
N GLY A 97 8.86 -6.91 5.59
CA GLY A 97 9.75 -8.07 5.74
C GLY A 97 10.91 -8.06 4.75
N MET A 98 10.66 -7.65 3.49
CA MET A 98 11.71 -7.52 2.48
C MET A 98 12.79 -6.51 2.89
N PHE A 99 12.39 -5.32 3.32
CA PHE A 99 13.37 -4.29 3.71
C PHE A 99 14.05 -4.61 5.04
N ALA A 100 13.38 -5.27 5.98
CA ALA A 100 14.02 -5.82 7.17
C ALA A 100 15.06 -6.88 6.78
N GLY A 101 14.69 -7.80 5.89
CA GLY A 101 15.58 -8.83 5.36
C GLY A 101 16.81 -8.25 4.66
N LEU A 102 16.60 -7.22 3.83
CA LEU A 102 17.69 -6.54 3.11
C LEU A 102 18.69 -5.89 4.10
N VAL A 103 18.19 -5.19 5.13
CA VAL A 103 19.03 -4.61 6.19
C VAL A 103 19.83 -5.69 6.91
N LEU A 104 19.16 -6.73 7.43
CA LEU A 104 19.81 -7.79 8.19
C LEU A 104 20.84 -8.54 7.35
N SER A 105 20.57 -8.74 6.06
CA SER A 105 21.51 -9.39 5.12
C SER A 105 22.76 -8.55 4.89
N HIS A 106 22.64 -7.23 4.73
CA HIS A 106 23.80 -6.34 4.62
C HIS A 106 24.65 -6.28 5.90
N TYR A 107 24.03 -6.53 7.07
CA TYR A 107 24.79 -6.71 8.33
C TYR A 107 25.41 -8.10 8.48
N GLY A 108 25.19 -9.01 7.51
CA GLY A 108 25.72 -10.38 7.52
C GLY A 108 24.97 -11.37 8.43
N LEU A 109 23.78 -11.01 8.89
CA LEU A 109 23.00 -11.80 9.86
C LEU A 109 22.20 -12.95 9.22
N LYS A 110 22.16 -13.04 7.88
CA LYS A 110 21.58 -14.17 7.11
C LYS A 110 20.16 -14.54 7.57
N PRO A 111 19.18 -13.62 7.51
CA PRO A 111 17.83 -13.87 8.01
C PRO A 111 17.15 -15.05 7.28
N ILE A 112 16.21 -15.72 7.96
CA ILE A 112 15.27 -16.66 7.34
C ILE A 112 13.93 -15.96 7.21
N ILE A 113 13.41 -15.84 6.00
CA ILE A 113 12.15 -15.16 5.69
C ILE A 113 11.10 -16.23 5.35
N PHE A 114 10.07 -16.33 6.18
CA PHE A 114 8.94 -17.23 5.96
C PHE A 114 7.81 -16.48 5.24
N GLU A 115 7.32 -17.06 4.15
CA GLU A 115 6.17 -16.59 3.41
C GLU A 115 5.17 -17.73 3.25
N GLY A 116 3.92 -17.48 3.66
CA GLY A 116 2.85 -18.50 3.58
C GLY A 116 2.45 -18.83 2.14
N GLY A 117 2.57 -17.86 1.23
CA GLY A 117 2.28 -18.04 -0.19
C GLY A 117 3.52 -18.31 -1.04
N ASP A 118 3.29 -18.36 -2.35
CA ASP A 118 4.32 -18.71 -3.32
C ASP A 118 5.14 -17.48 -3.74
N LYS A 119 6.28 -17.74 -4.40
CA LYS A 119 7.12 -16.72 -5.03
C LYS A 119 6.37 -16.00 -6.16
N VAL A 120 6.74 -14.76 -6.43
CA VAL A 120 5.98 -13.84 -7.30
C VAL A 120 5.74 -14.38 -8.71
N GLU A 121 6.66 -15.22 -9.23
CA GLU A 121 6.53 -15.85 -10.55
C GLU A 121 5.36 -16.83 -10.62
N ASN A 122 5.16 -17.67 -9.61
CA ASN A 122 4.04 -18.61 -9.51
C ASN A 122 2.78 -17.92 -9.03
N ARG A 123 2.90 -17.04 -8.03
CA ARG A 123 1.82 -16.23 -7.49
C ARG A 123 1.08 -15.48 -8.61
N SER A 124 1.82 -14.92 -9.58
CA SER A 124 1.22 -14.22 -10.72
C SER A 124 0.31 -15.12 -11.56
N LYS A 125 0.70 -16.39 -11.76
CA LYS A 125 -0.11 -17.37 -12.48
C LYS A 125 -1.37 -17.75 -11.71
N ILE A 126 -1.26 -17.96 -10.39
CA ILE A 126 -2.36 -18.32 -9.50
C ILE A 126 -3.40 -17.19 -9.46
N VAL A 127 -2.96 -15.93 -9.28
CA VAL A 127 -3.83 -14.75 -9.30
C VAL A 127 -4.52 -14.59 -10.66
N THR A 128 -3.79 -14.79 -11.76
CA THR A 128 -4.37 -14.73 -13.11
C THR A 128 -5.42 -15.82 -13.30
N ASN A 129 -5.14 -17.06 -12.88
CA ASN A 129 -6.10 -18.16 -12.97
C ASN A 129 -7.38 -17.86 -12.18
N PHE A 130 -7.26 -17.35 -10.96
CA PHE A 130 -8.42 -16.92 -10.17
C PHE A 130 -9.23 -15.85 -10.90
N ASN A 131 -8.60 -14.82 -11.45
CA ASN A 131 -9.25 -13.74 -12.18
C ASN A 131 -10.01 -14.25 -13.43
N LEU A 132 -9.56 -15.34 -14.05
CA LEU A 132 -10.18 -15.98 -15.21
C LEU A 132 -11.28 -16.99 -14.84
N GLY A 133 -11.68 -17.10 -13.58
CA GLY A 133 -12.75 -17.98 -13.17
C GLY A 133 -12.31 -19.22 -12.39
N GLY A 134 -11.02 -19.43 -12.17
CA GLY A 134 -10.47 -20.53 -11.37
C GLY A 134 -10.78 -20.44 -9.88
N ASN A 135 -10.32 -21.41 -9.12
CA ASN A 135 -10.51 -21.48 -7.68
C ASN A 135 -9.60 -20.49 -6.93
N LEU A 136 -10.06 -20.03 -5.78
CA LEU A 136 -9.25 -19.25 -4.85
C LEU A 136 -8.22 -20.16 -4.18
N ASP A 137 -6.97 -19.72 -4.17
CA ASP A 137 -5.93 -20.27 -3.29
C ASP A 137 -5.81 -19.37 -2.06
N GLU A 138 -6.14 -19.90 -0.87
CA GLU A 138 -6.14 -19.12 0.36
C GLU A 138 -4.74 -18.79 0.88
N ASN A 139 -3.72 -19.51 0.41
CA ASN A 139 -2.32 -19.28 0.78
C ASN A 139 -1.59 -18.37 -0.23
N THR A 140 -2.00 -18.40 -1.50
CA THR A 140 -1.37 -17.62 -2.60
C THR A 140 -2.43 -16.85 -3.38
N ASN A 141 -2.52 -15.55 -3.14
CA ASN A 141 -3.54 -14.69 -3.75
C ASN A 141 -3.06 -13.22 -3.80
N ILE A 142 -3.97 -12.25 -3.92
CA ILE A 142 -3.62 -10.82 -3.93
C ILE A 142 -3.12 -10.33 -2.57
N GLN A 143 -3.50 -10.96 -1.45
CA GLN A 143 -3.07 -10.58 -0.11
C GLN A 143 -1.78 -11.28 0.31
N PHE A 144 -1.65 -12.56 -0.01
CA PHE A 144 -0.57 -13.44 0.43
C PHE A 144 0.33 -13.88 -0.72
N GLY A 145 1.61 -14.06 -0.41
CA GLY A 145 2.69 -14.41 -1.31
C GLY A 145 3.75 -13.32 -1.39
N GLU A 146 4.84 -13.62 -2.06
CA GLU A 146 6.02 -12.75 -2.16
C GLU A 146 5.67 -11.31 -2.55
N GLY A 147 6.20 -10.36 -1.79
CA GLY A 147 5.96 -8.92 -1.95
C GLY A 147 4.65 -8.42 -1.31
N GLY A 148 3.85 -9.31 -0.70
CA GLY A 148 2.60 -8.97 -0.01
C GLY A 148 1.54 -8.35 -0.92
N ALA A 149 0.51 -7.75 -0.35
CA ALA A 149 -0.59 -7.12 -1.09
C ALA A 149 -0.12 -5.97 -2.02
N GLY A 150 1.00 -5.32 -1.69
CA GLY A 150 1.57 -4.23 -2.49
C GLY A 150 1.92 -4.64 -3.92
N THR A 151 2.31 -5.88 -4.17
CA THR A 151 2.71 -6.40 -5.49
C THR A 151 1.59 -6.33 -6.53
N PHE A 152 0.34 -6.50 -6.11
CA PHE A 152 -0.85 -6.44 -6.97
C PHE A 152 -1.68 -5.19 -6.69
N SER A 153 -1.03 -4.04 -6.55
CA SER A 153 -1.63 -2.73 -6.35
C SER A 153 -1.18 -1.73 -7.43
N ASP A 154 -1.60 -0.48 -7.34
CA ASP A 154 -1.04 0.60 -8.18
C ASP A 154 0.47 0.85 -7.89
N GLY A 155 0.99 0.31 -6.80
CA GLY A 155 2.39 0.53 -6.44
C GLY A 155 2.69 1.97 -6.04
N LYS A 156 1.72 2.67 -5.43
CA LYS A 156 1.93 4.03 -4.91
C LYS A 156 2.99 4.03 -3.81
N LEU A 157 3.91 4.97 -3.95
CA LEU A 157 5.00 5.16 -2.99
C LEU A 157 4.83 6.42 -2.13
N ASN A 158 3.71 7.15 -2.30
CA ASN A 158 3.38 8.28 -1.45
C ASN A 158 3.17 7.81 -0.01
N THR A 159 3.72 8.57 0.92
CA THR A 159 3.56 8.31 2.35
C THR A 159 3.32 9.60 3.10
N GLY A 160 2.58 9.51 4.21
CA GLY A 160 2.37 10.63 5.14
C GLY A 160 3.43 10.72 6.25
N ILE A 161 4.35 9.75 6.33
CA ILE A 161 5.43 9.79 7.32
C ILE A 161 6.58 10.68 6.85
N SER A 162 7.33 11.23 7.80
CA SER A 162 8.63 11.86 7.57
C SER A 162 9.74 10.93 8.05
N SER A 163 10.69 10.58 7.19
CA SER A 163 11.81 9.70 7.54
C SER A 163 12.93 9.84 6.52
N GLU A 164 14.18 9.85 7.00
CA GLU A 164 15.38 9.79 6.16
C GLU A 164 15.47 8.52 5.31
N TYR A 165 14.85 7.42 5.74
CA TYR A 165 14.86 6.14 5.03
C TYR A 165 13.98 6.10 3.79
N ILE A 166 13.10 7.09 3.56
CA ILE A 166 12.26 7.16 2.35
C ILE A 166 13.14 7.17 1.09
N GLN A 167 14.22 7.98 1.09
CA GLN A 167 15.12 8.04 -0.06
C GLN A 167 15.84 6.70 -0.29
N ILE A 168 16.20 5.99 0.77
CA ILE A 168 16.77 4.65 0.67
C ILE A 168 15.76 3.70 0.02
N VAL A 169 14.50 3.69 0.48
CA VAL A 169 13.45 2.81 -0.08
C VAL A 169 13.25 3.08 -1.57
N LEU A 170 13.14 4.35 -1.99
CA LEU A 170 12.94 4.70 -3.39
C LEU A 170 14.15 4.31 -4.26
N ASN A 171 15.36 4.56 -3.79
CA ASN A 171 16.57 4.19 -4.52
C ASN A 171 16.77 2.66 -4.59
N GLU A 172 16.44 1.91 -3.51
CA GLU A 172 16.48 0.45 -3.59
C GLU A 172 15.46 -0.10 -4.60
N PHE A 173 14.26 0.49 -4.72
CA PHE A 173 13.36 0.10 -5.79
C PHE A 173 13.95 0.36 -7.18
N VAL A 174 14.62 1.51 -7.40
CA VAL A 174 15.30 1.81 -8.67
C VAL A 174 16.46 0.84 -8.92
N ASN A 175 17.29 0.59 -7.91
CA ASN A 175 18.42 -0.36 -8.02
C ASN A 175 17.95 -1.78 -8.38
N HIS A 176 16.70 -2.12 -8.06
CA HIS A 176 16.10 -3.43 -8.34
C HIS A 176 15.13 -3.42 -9.54
N GLY A 177 15.10 -2.34 -10.35
CA GLY A 177 14.44 -2.31 -11.65
C GLY A 177 13.20 -1.43 -11.76
N ALA A 178 12.88 -0.61 -10.76
CA ALA A 178 11.90 0.45 -10.93
C ALA A 178 12.46 1.60 -11.77
N LYS A 179 11.58 2.40 -12.38
CA LYS A 179 11.98 3.56 -13.17
C LYS A 179 12.51 4.69 -12.26
N GLU A 180 13.47 5.46 -12.75
CA GLU A 180 14.10 6.56 -12.00
C GLU A 180 13.14 7.71 -11.68
N ASP A 181 12.04 7.84 -12.40
CA ASP A 181 11.05 8.91 -12.20
C ASP A 181 10.42 8.88 -10.79
N ILE A 182 10.39 7.73 -10.12
CA ILE A 182 9.93 7.62 -8.73
C ILE A 182 10.78 8.42 -7.75
N LEU A 183 12.03 8.74 -8.09
CA LEU A 183 12.94 9.50 -7.22
C LEU A 183 12.57 10.99 -7.12
N TYR A 184 11.91 11.52 -8.13
CA TYR A 184 11.56 12.93 -8.18
C TYR A 184 10.06 13.22 -8.39
N SER A 185 9.26 12.23 -8.76
CA SER A 185 7.81 12.42 -8.85
C SER A 185 7.20 12.80 -7.50
N ALA A 186 6.36 13.81 -7.45
CA ALA A 186 5.61 14.15 -6.24
C ALA A 186 4.55 13.09 -5.88
N LYS A 187 4.15 12.27 -6.85
CA LYS A 187 3.23 11.15 -6.70
C LYS A 187 3.83 9.90 -7.35
N PRO A 188 4.93 9.35 -6.76
CA PRO A 188 5.63 8.22 -7.35
C PRO A 188 4.77 6.95 -7.30
N HIS A 189 4.83 6.16 -8.38
CA HIS A 189 4.23 4.84 -8.46
C HIS A 189 5.07 3.92 -9.36
N ILE A 190 5.01 2.63 -9.12
CA ILE A 190 5.77 1.66 -9.91
C ILE A 190 4.86 0.93 -10.93
N GLY A 191 3.66 0.55 -10.53
CA GLY A 191 2.76 -0.31 -11.30
C GLY A 191 3.02 -1.80 -11.03
N THR A 192 1.97 -2.60 -11.06
CA THR A 192 2.05 -4.04 -10.72
C THR A 192 2.93 -4.83 -11.68
N ASP A 193 2.97 -4.44 -12.95
CA ASP A 193 3.77 -5.06 -14.02
C ASP A 193 5.28 -4.97 -13.74
N ILE A 194 5.76 -3.82 -13.28
CA ILE A 194 7.18 -3.60 -12.93
C ILE A 194 7.49 -4.13 -11.54
N LEU A 195 6.58 -3.94 -10.57
CA LEU A 195 6.82 -4.25 -9.16
C LEU A 195 7.12 -5.73 -8.91
N LYS A 196 6.53 -6.64 -9.71
CA LYS A 196 6.84 -8.08 -9.67
C LYS A 196 8.32 -8.37 -9.87
N ASN A 197 8.96 -7.72 -10.84
CA ASN A 197 10.38 -7.87 -11.11
C ASN A 197 11.24 -7.24 -10.01
N VAL A 198 10.83 -6.08 -9.50
CA VAL A 198 11.52 -5.40 -8.39
C VAL A 198 11.55 -6.29 -7.14
N VAL A 199 10.41 -6.87 -6.77
CA VAL A 199 10.29 -7.79 -5.62
C VAL A 199 11.20 -9.00 -5.79
N LYS A 200 11.17 -9.65 -6.96
CA LYS A 200 12.07 -10.77 -7.29
C LYS A 200 13.54 -10.39 -7.15
N ASN A 201 13.94 -9.24 -7.68
CA ASN A 201 15.33 -8.79 -7.64
C ASN A 201 15.81 -8.48 -6.21
N ILE A 202 14.94 -7.92 -5.35
CA ILE A 202 15.25 -7.73 -3.92
C ILE A 202 15.47 -9.09 -3.24
N ARG A 203 14.63 -10.10 -3.50
CA ARG A 203 14.84 -11.46 -3.00
C ARG A 203 16.22 -11.99 -3.42
N MET A 204 16.54 -11.92 -4.71
CA MET A 204 17.83 -12.39 -5.22
C MET A 204 19.03 -11.70 -4.54
N THR A 205 18.90 -10.41 -4.23
CA THR A 205 19.91 -9.68 -3.46
C THR A 205 20.04 -10.22 -2.03
N ILE A 206 18.92 -10.43 -1.33
CA ILE A 206 18.92 -10.99 0.03
C ILE A 206 19.56 -12.38 0.04
N GLU A 207 19.19 -13.25 -0.92
CA GLU A 207 19.73 -14.61 -1.06
C GLU A 207 21.24 -14.59 -1.38
N SER A 208 21.69 -13.68 -2.24
CA SER A 208 23.11 -13.51 -2.56
C SER A 208 23.97 -13.08 -1.36
N LEU A 209 23.35 -12.41 -0.40
CA LEU A 209 23.97 -12.00 0.87
C LEU A 209 23.84 -13.08 1.97
N GLY A 210 23.31 -14.26 1.64
CA GLY A 210 23.18 -15.42 2.53
C GLY A 210 21.89 -15.47 3.32
N GLY A 211 20.91 -14.61 3.04
CA GLY A 211 19.54 -14.76 3.51
C GLY A 211 18.84 -15.95 2.85
N GLU A 212 17.73 -16.39 3.40
CA GLU A 212 16.97 -17.54 2.92
C GLU A 212 15.48 -17.23 2.88
N TYR A 213 14.80 -17.59 1.78
CA TYR A 213 13.34 -17.52 1.68
C TYR A 213 12.74 -18.92 1.75
N LYS A 214 11.72 -19.07 2.58
CA LYS A 214 10.87 -20.26 2.66
C LYS A 214 9.48 -19.89 2.20
N PHE A 215 9.16 -20.26 0.96
CA PHE A 215 7.84 -20.06 0.36
C PHE A 215 6.91 -21.25 0.68
N ASN A 216 5.61 -21.03 0.57
CA ASN A 216 4.59 -22.01 0.95
C ASN A 216 4.80 -22.55 2.38
N SER A 217 5.34 -21.71 3.24
CA SER A 217 5.82 -22.03 4.58
C SER A 217 5.22 -21.05 5.59
N LYS A 218 3.90 -21.19 5.78
CA LYS A 218 3.19 -20.40 6.79
C LYS A 218 3.72 -20.74 8.17
N VAL A 219 4.02 -19.72 8.96
CA VAL A 219 4.36 -19.92 10.38
C VAL A 219 3.08 -20.21 11.15
N ASP A 220 3.01 -21.41 11.70
CA ASP A 220 1.86 -21.91 12.45
C ASP A 220 1.85 -21.41 13.90
N GLU A 221 3.06 -21.23 14.47
CA GLU A 221 3.23 -20.86 15.87
C GLU A 221 4.55 -20.11 16.08
N ILE A 222 4.54 -19.08 16.90
CA ILE A 222 5.75 -18.49 17.50
C ILE A 222 5.93 -19.17 18.87
N ILE A 223 7.07 -19.84 19.04
CA ILE A 223 7.36 -20.61 20.27
C ILE A 223 7.87 -19.64 21.32
N ILE A 224 7.10 -19.52 22.40
CA ILE A 224 7.39 -18.62 23.52
C ILE A 224 7.68 -19.46 24.77
N ASN A 225 8.82 -19.21 25.39
CA ASN A 225 9.20 -19.83 26.66
C ASN A 225 9.62 -18.76 27.68
N ASN A 226 8.99 -18.78 28.85
CA ASN A 226 9.25 -17.79 29.93
C ASN A 226 9.25 -16.33 29.46
N GLY A 227 8.27 -15.94 28.61
CA GLY A 227 8.12 -14.58 28.09
C GLY A 227 9.15 -14.17 27.03
N LYS A 228 9.87 -15.14 26.43
CA LYS A 228 10.86 -14.92 25.36
C LYS A 228 10.56 -15.79 24.17
N VAL A 229 10.81 -15.27 22.97
CA VAL A 229 10.81 -16.07 21.76
C VAL A 229 12.00 -17.03 21.79
N VAL A 230 11.75 -18.30 21.47
CA VAL A 230 12.80 -19.32 21.30
C VAL A 230 12.82 -19.94 19.90
N GLY A 231 11.81 -19.66 19.07
CA GLY A 231 11.74 -20.13 17.69
C GLY A 231 10.36 -19.98 17.08
N VAL A 232 10.20 -20.59 15.92
CA VAL A 232 8.91 -20.69 15.23
C VAL A 232 8.67 -22.13 14.75
N ARG A 233 7.40 -22.50 14.58
CA ARG A 233 6.99 -23.74 13.91
C ARG A 233 6.37 -23.42 12.56
N SER A 234 6.76 -24.14 11.53
CA SER A 234 6.22 -24.02 10.18
C SER A 234 6.24 -25.37 9.48
N CYS A 235 5.14 -25.77 8.89
CA CYS A 235 4.99 -27.05 8.16
C CYS A 235 5.47 -28.29 8.95
N GLY A 236 5.29 -28.30 10.26
CA GLY A 236 5.71 -29.40 11.16
C GLY A 236 7.15 -29.29 11.67
N ASP A 237 8.00 -28.46 11.07
CA ASP A 237 9.38 -28.26 11.49
C ASP A 237 9.51 -27.10 12.50
N THR A 238 10.51 -27.19 13.37
CA THR A 238 10.87 -26.13 14.33
C THR A 238 12.15 -25.46 13.90
N TYR A 239 12.17 -24.13 13.97
CA TYR A 239 13.31 -23.27 13.62
C TYR A 239 13.65 -22.41 14.83
N ASP A 240 14.82 -22.62 15.40
CA ASP A 240 15.28 -21.91 16.59
C ASP A 240 15.67 -20.48 16.23
N SER A 241 15.18 -19.52 17.01
CA SER A 241 15.59 -18.12 16.93
C SER A 241 15.17 -17.36 18.17
N GLU A 242 16.03 -16.49 18.66
CA GLU A 242 15.73 -15.56 19.76
C GLU A 242 15.20 -14.21 19.26
N ASN A 243 15.15 -14.01 17.94
CA ASN A 243 14.75 -12.75 17.33
C ASN A 243 13.81 -12.98 16.15
N VAL A 244 12.55 -12.59 16.30
CA VAL A 244 11.49 -12.75 15.28
C VAL A 244 10.87 -11.41 14.95
N ILE A 245 10.95 -11.02 13.67
CA ILE A 245 10.23 -9.85 13.14
C ILE A 245 8.89 -10.34 12.57
N LEU A 246 7.78 -9.84 13.13
CA LEU A 246 6.44 -10.15 12.67
C LEU A 246 5.98 -9.10 11.65
N ALA A 247 6.00 -9.45 10.36
CA ALA A 247 5.66 -8.60 9.22
C ALA A 247 4.58 -9.22 8.31
N CYS A 248 3.63 -9.97 8.90
CA CYS A 248 2.66 -10.84 8.21
C CYS A 248 1.51 -10.10 7.47
N GLY A 249 1.43 -8.75 7.57
CA GLY A 249 0.33 -7.97 7.01
C GLY A 249 -0.99 -8.10 7.78
N HIS A 250 -1.95 -7.23 7.45
CA HIS A 250 -3.22 -7.15 8.21
C HIS A 250 -4.24 -8.25 7.84
N SER A 251 -4.03 -8.98 6.75
CA SER A 251 -4.91 -10.08 6.33
C SER A 251 -4.61 -11.41 7.04
N ALA A 252 -3.48 -11.53 7.75
CA ALA A 252 -3.09 -12.71 8.53
C ALA A 252 -3.84 -12.77 9.88
N ARG A 253 -5.18 -12.79 9.82
CA ARG A 253 -6.08 -12.71 10.98
C ARG A 253 -5.86 -13.82 11.99
N ASP A 254 -5.68 -15.05 11.50
CA ASP A 254 -5.44 -16.23 12.33
C ASP A 254 -4.11 -16.17 13.09
N THR A 255 -3.04 -15.69 12.45
CA THR A 255 -1.72 -15.47 13.09
C THR A 255 -1.84 -14.44 14.21
N ILE A 256 -2.53 -13.32 13.95
CA ILE A 256 -2.74 -12.27 14.95
C ILE A 256 -3.60 -12.79 16.12
N ALA A 257 -4.67 -13.56 15.82
CA ALA A 257 -5.51 -14.15 16.85
C ALA A 257 -4.75 -15.15 17.74
N LYS A 258 -3.89 -16.00 17.14
CA LYS A 258 -3.02 -16.92 17.89
C LYS A 258 -2.09 -16.15 18.84
N LEU A 259 -1.44 -15.10 18.37
CA LEU A 259 -0.55 -14.27 19.18
C LEU A 259 -1.29 -13.59 20.35
N TYR A 260 -2.51 -13.09 20.09
CA TYR A 260 -3.35 -12.53 21.14
C TYR A 260 -3.64 -13.60 22.23
N ASN A 261 -3.99 -14.81 21.84
CA ASN A 261 -4.23 -15.92 22.77
C ASN A 261 -2.96 -16.38 23.52
N GLN A 262 -1.78 -16.13 22.94
CA GLN A 262 -0.48 -16.37 23.59
C GLN A 262 -0.07 -15.24 24.56
N GLY A 263 -0.92 -14.20 24.74
CA GLY A 263 -0.68 -13.10 25.66
C GLY A 263 0.15 -11.96 25.09
N VAL A 264 0.26 -11.84 23.76
CA VAL A 264 0.86 -10.65 23.14
C VAL A 264 -0.08 -9.46 23.29
N ASN A 265 0.41 -8.35 23.85
CA ASN A 265 -0.38 -7.15 24.11
C ASN A 265 -0.82 -6.49 22.79
N MET A 266 -2.13 -6.29 22.66
CA MET A 266 -2.75 -5.66 21.50
C MET A 266 -3.91 -4.76 21.92
N THR A 267 -4.18 -3.73 21.13
CA THR A 267 -5.33 -2.83 21.28
C THR A 267 -6.17 -2.79 20.03
N ALA A 268 -7.48 -2.62 20.19
CA ALA A 268 -8.39 -2.36 19.06
C ALA A 268 -8.07 -0.99 18.46
N LYS A 269 -8.17 -0.88 17.15
CA LYS A 269 -7.81 0.32 16.39
C LYS A 269 -8.95 0.69 15.43
N PRO A 270 -9.33 1.99 15.35
CA PRO A 270 -10.25 2.47 14.32
C PRO A 270 -9.74 2.17 12.91
N PHE A 271 -10.66 1.92 12.00
CA PHE A 271 -10.39 1.71 10.58
C PHE A 271 -11.53 2.26 9.72
N ALA A 272 -11.60 1.94 8.44
CA ALA A 272 -12.66 2.41 7.58
C ALA A 272 -13.09 1.30 6.62
N VAL A 273 -14.38 1.28 6.29
CA VAL A 273 -14.97 0.30 5.38
C VAL A 273 -15.91 0.97 4.40
N GLY A 274 -16.18 0.31 3.29
CA GLY A 274 -17.10 0.77 2.27
C GLY A 274 -17.03 -0.05 1.00
N ALA A 275 -17.14 0.59 -0.14
CA ALA A 275 -17.16 -0.05 -1.45
C ALA A 275 -16.23 0.67 -2.42
N ARG A 276 -15.79 -0.02 -3.47
CA ARG A 276 -14.98 0.57 -4.52
C ARG A 276 -15.85 1.18 -5.60
N VAL A 277 -15.63 2.45 -5.91
CA VAL A 277 -16.27 3.14 -7.02
C VAL A 277 -15.39 3.06 -8.26
N GLU A 278 -15.99 2.78 -9.40
CA GLU A 278 -15.32 2.78 -10.71
C GLU A 278 -16.01 3.77 -11.66
N HIS A 279 -15.21 4.61 -12.31
CA HIS A 279 -15.63 5.60 -13.30
C HIS A 279 -14.80 5.43 -14.58
N SER A 280 -15.24 6.04 -15.70
CA SER A 280 -14.33 6.24 -16.82
C SER A 280 -13.17 7.18 -16.43
N GLN A 281 -11.95 6.88 -16.86
CA GLN A 281 -10.79 7.76 -16.61
C GLN A 281 -11.03 9.14 -17.22
N GLN A 282 -11.69 9.21 -18.39
CA GLN A 282 -12.00 10.47 -19.06
C GLN A 282 -12.83 11.42 -18.18
N LEU A 283 -13.81 10.92 -17.41
CA LEU A 283 -14.58 11.75 -16.46
C LEU A 283 -13.67 12.41 -15.45
N ILE A 284 -12.70 11.66 -14.94
CA ILE A 284 -11.75 12.16 -13.94
C ILE A 284 -10.77 13.15 -14.58
N ASP A 285 -10.25 12.85 -15.77
CA ASP A 285 -9.34 13.74 -16.49
C ASP A 285 -9.98 15.10 -16.77
N ILE A 286 -11.19 15.12 -17.29
CA ILE A 286 -11.96 16.35 -17.51
C ILE A 286 -12.23 17.07 -16.19
N GLY A 287 -12.58 16.31 -15.15
CA GLY A 287 -12.83 16.85 -13.82
C GLY A 287 -11.62 17.57 -13.23
N GLN A 288 -10.42 17.05 -13.45
CA GLN A 288 -9.15 17.57 -12.89
C GLN A 288 -8.43 18.54 -13.83
N TYR A 289 -8.41 18.25 -15.13
CA TYR A 289 -7.58 18.98 -16.11
C TYR A 289 -8.38 19.79 -17.14
N GLY A 290 -9.71 19.67 -17.16
CA GLY A 290 -10.51 20.23 -18.23
C GLY A 290 -10.17 19.59 -19.57
N ASN A 291 -9.90 20.40 -20.59
CA ASN A 291 -9.55 19.93 -21.94
C ASN A 291 -8.03 19.86 -22.20
N THR A 292 -7.20 20.04 -21.17
CA THR A 292 -5.74 20.04 -21.31
C THR A 292 -5.24 18.63 -21.68
N LYS A 293 -4.42 18.55 -22.72
CA LYS A 293 -3.81 17.30 -23.22
C LYS A 293 -2.34 17.21 -22.82
N GLY A 294 -1.77 16.01 -22.95
CA GLY A 294 -0.34 15.77 -22.68
C GLY A 294 0.01 15.60 -21.20
N LEU A 295 -1.00 15.37 -20.37
CA LEU A 295 -0.86 15.08 -18.95
C LEU A 295 -1.07 13.56 -18.68
N PRO A 296 -0.47 13.01 -17.61
CA PRO A 296 -0.75 11.65 -17.20
C PRO A 296 -2.21 11.50 -16.74
N PRO A 297 -2.76 10.26 -16.70
CA PRO A 297 -4.09 10.02 -16.17
C PRO A 297 -4.27 10.69 -14.80
N ALA A 298 -5.36 11.44 -14.67
CA ALA A 298 -5.63 12.23 -13.48
C ALA A 298 -5.97 11.33 -12.29
N ASP A 299 -5.47 11.70 -11.12
CA ASP A 299 -5.85 11.13 -9.85
C ASP A 299 -6.66 12.12 -8.99
N TYR A 300 -7.28 11.62 -7.93
CA TYR A 300 -7.97 12.44 -6.95
C TYR A 300 -7.77 11.90 -5.52
N LYS A 301 -7.88 12.80 -4.56
CA LYS A 301 -7.99 12.51 -3.14
C LYS A 301 -9.10 13.37 -2.57
N LEU A 302 -10.24 12.75 -2.28
CA LEU A 302 -11.44 13.42 -1.81
C LEU A 302 -11.72 13.03 -0.36
N SER A 303 -12.18 13.98 0.42
CA SER A 303 -12.64 13.76 1.79
C SER A 303 -13.78 14.70 2.13
N HIS A 304 -14.66 14.23 2.99
CA HIS A 304 -15.80 14.97 3.51
C HIS A 304 -16.01 14.62 4.98
N ARG A 305 -16.28 15.61 5.80
CA ARG A 305 -16.71 15.41 7.18
C ARG A 305 -18.23 15.24 7.18
N LEU A 306 -18.69 14.08 7.60
CA LEU A 306 -20.12 13.74 7.63
C LEU A 306 -20.88 14.53 8.69
N SER A 307 -22.19 14.62 8.52
CA SER A 307 -23.10 15.26 9.47
C SER A 307 -23.03 14.67 10.88
N ASN A 308 -22.69 13.38 11.01
CA ASN A 308 -22.46 12.69 12.28
C ASN A 308 -21.04 12.87 12.84
N GLY A 309 -20.21 13.74 12.26
CA GLY A 309 -18.83 14.03 12.69
C GLY A 309 -17.74 13.08 12.19
N ARG A 310 -18.11 11.94 11.56
CA ARG A 310 -17.17 10.96 10.99
C ARG A 310 -16.58 11.46 9.67
N GLY A 311 -15.54 10.78 9.19
CA GLY A 311 -14.95 11.02 7.89
C GLY A 311 -15.50 10.06 6.83
N CYS A 312 -15.84 10.59 5.64
CA CYS A 312 -15.95 9.82 4.41
C CYS A 312 -14.84 10.26 3.46
N PHE A 313 -14.10 9.33 2.88
CA PHE A 313 -12.95 9.67 2.04
C PHE A 313 -12.68 8.62 0.96
N THR A 314 -11.99 9.05 -0.10
CA THR A 314 -11.48 8.16 -1.13
C THR A 314 -10.16 7.55 -0.68
N PHE A 315 -9.99 6.25 -0.92
CA PHE A 315 -8.79 5.53 -0.52
C PHE A 315 -8.24 4.70 -1.70
N CYS A 316 -6.93 4.56 -1.78
CA CYS A 316 -6.22 3.80 -2.81
C CYS A 316 -6.79 4.02 -4.22
N MET A 317 -6.91 5.31 -4.64
CA MET A 317 -7.38 5.66 -5.98
C MET A 317 -6.36 5.18 -7.02
N CYS A 318 -6.84 4.45 -8.03
CA CYS A 318 -6.04 3.86 -9.11
C CYS A 318 -6.45 4.47 -10.44
N PRO A 319 -5.70 5.46 -10.96
CA PRO A 319 -5.96 6.03 -12.28
C PRO A 319 -5.56 5.02 -13.36
N GLY A 320 -6.34 4.94 -14.45
CA GLY A 320 -6.11 3.98 -15.52
C GLY A 320 -5.96 2.55 -14.99
N GLY A 321 -6.76 2.18 -13.97
CA GLY A 321 -6.55 0.95 -13.22
C GLY A 321 -7.73 -0.02 -13.28
N TYR A 322 -7.64 -1.05 -12.48
CA TYR A 322 -8.57 -2.19 -12.45
C TYR A 322 -9.11 -2.37 -11.03
N VAL A 323 -10.38 -2.73 -10.92
CA VAL A 323 -10.95 -3.24 -9.66
C VAL A 323 -10.64 -4.72 -9.57
N MET A 324 -9.99 -5.12 -8.46
CA MET A 324 -9.48 -6.48 -8.28
C MET A 324 -10.28 -7.28 -7.26
N PRO A 325 -10.57 -8.56 -7.54
CA PRO A 325 -11.04 -9.50 -6.53
C PRO A 325 -9.87 -9.85 -5.59
N SER A 326 -9.94 -9.36 -4.35
CA SER A 326 -8.79 -9.34 -3.41
C SER A 326 -9.03 -10.17 -2.15
N MET A 327 -9.87 -11.19 -2.23
CA MET A 327 -10.13 -12.10 -1.13
C MET A 327 -8.93 -13.02 -0.87
N SER A 328 -8.80 -13.44 0.39
CA SER A 328 -7.82 -14.42 0.85
C SER A 328 -8.44 -15.55 1.68
N GLU A 329 -9.75 -15.53 1.84
CA GLU A 329 -10.52 -16.53 2.58
C GLU A 329 -11.69 -16.99 1.70
N ALA A 330 -12.01 -18.29 1.76
CA ALA A 330 -13.12 -18.86 1.02
C ALA A 330 -14.46 -18.22 1.43
N ASN A 331 -15.38 -18.14 0.46
CA ASN A 331 -16.72 -17.62 0.67
C ASN A 331 -16.77 -16.17 1.19
N THR A 332 -15.80 -15.36 0.79
CA THR A 332 -15.75 -13.92 1.05
C THR A 332 -15.65 -13.13 -0.25
N ILE A 333 -16.07 -11.86 -0.24
CA ILE A 333 -15.75 -10.89 -1.30
C ILE A 333 -15.03 -9.72 -0.67
N VAL A 334 -13.88 -9.40 -1.24
CA VAL A 334 -13.09 -8.21 -0.94
C VAL A 334 -12.65 -7.59 -2.26
N THR A 335 -12.81 -6.28 -2.38
CA THR A 335 -12.30 -5.53 -3.53
C THR A 335 -11.06 -4.73 -3.16
N ASN A 336 -10.19 -4.52 -4.12
CA ASN A 336 -9.06 -3.59 -4.05
C ASN A 336 -8.82 -2.99 -5.45
N GLY A 337 -7.88 -2.08 -5.59
CA GLY A 337 -7.49 -1.50 -6.88
C GLY A 337 -6.05 -1.80 -7.26
N MET A 338 -5.83 -1.90 -8.55
CA MET A 338 -4.52 -2.14 -9.15
C MET A 338 -4.36 -1.25 -10.39
N SER A 339 -3.14 -0.85 -10.71
CA SER A 339 -2.81 -0.26 -12.02
C SER A 339 -1.48 -0.81 -12.52
N GLU A 340 -1.34 -0.88 -13.83
CA GLU A 340 -0.05 -1.05 -14.47
C GLU A 340 0.70 0.30 -14.52
N ASN A 341 1.98 0.26 -14.83
CA ASN A 341 2.80 1.48 -14.90
C ASN A 341 2.25 2.52 -15.89
N LYS A 342 1.68 2.07 -17.02
CA LYS A 342 1.10 2.94 -18.03
C LYS A 342 -0.22 3.59 -17.62
N ARG A 343 -1.00 2.97 -16.71
CA ARG A 343 -2.30 3.47 -16.27
C ARG A 343 -3.28 3.73 -17.42
N ASP A 344 -3.46 2.76 -18.31
CA ASP A 344 -4.16 2.91 -19.58
C ASP A 344 -5.39 2.00 -19.75
N SER A 345 -5.97 1.48 -18.67
CA SER A 345 -7.20 0.66 -18.75
C SER A 345 -8.43 1.43 -19.26
N GLY A 346 -8.40 2.76 -19.25
CA GLY A 346 -9.54 3.62 -19.56
C GLY A 346 -10.49 3.84 -18.37
N PHE A 347 -10.24 3.22 -17.21
CA PHE A 347 -11.04 3.35 -16.00
C PHE A 347 -10.21 3.94 -14.86
N ALA A 348 -10.92 4.59 -13.94
CA ALA A 348 -10.39 5.10 -12.69
C ALA A 348 -11.22 4.51 -11.54
N ASN A 349 -10.57 4.03 -10.48
CA ASN A 349 -11.30 3.50 -9.35
C ASN A 349 -10.69 3.93 -8.01
N SER A 350 -11.50 3.96 -6.96
CA SER A 350 -11.07 4.15 -5.58
C SER A 350 -12.06 3.56 -4.60
N ALA A 351 -11.62 3.22 -3.40
CA ALA A 351 -12.56 2.96 -2.33
C ALA A 351 -13.26 4.26 -1.89
N ILE A 352 -14.53 4.16 -1.52
CA ILE A 352 -15.31 5.16 -0.79
C ILE A 352 -15.49 4.59 0.60
N LEU A 353 -14.78 5.13 1.57
CA LEU A 353 -14.71 4.57 2.91
C LEU A 353 -15.31 5.52 3.94
N VAL A 354 -16.00 4.93 4.90
CA VAL A 354 -16.52 5.59 6.11
C VAL A 354 -15.77 5.05 7.32
N GLY A 355 -15.32 5.94 8.19
CA GLY A 355 -14.64 5.58 9.43
C GLY A 355 -15.53 4.81 10.38
N VAL A 356 -15.01 3.74 10.99
CA VAL A 356 -15.64 2.95 12.04
C VAL A 356 -14.74 2.89 13.27
N GLU A 357 -15.37 2.98 14.42
CA GLU A 357 -14.74 3.01 15.74
C GLU A 357 -15.08 1.73 16.51
N PRO A 358 -14.36 1.40 17.60
CA PRO A 358 -14.67 0.21 18.40
C PRO A 358 -16.14 0.09 18.84
N GLU A 359 -16.83 1.19 19.07
CA GLU A 359 -18.26 1.22 19.43
C GLU A 359 -19.16 0.67 18.32
N ASP A 360 -18.70 0.64 17.07
CA ASP A 360 -19.46 0.11 15.91
C ASP A 360 -19.27 -1.39 15.70
N PHE A 361 -18.14 -1.94 16.12
CA PHE A 361 -17.79 -3.34 15.82
C PHE A 361 -17.55 -4.21 17.06
N GLY A 362 -17.52 -3.62 18.27
CA GLY A 362 -17.33 -4.32 19.53
C GLY A 362 -16.07 -3.88 20.27
N CYS A 363 -16.10 -4.07 21.61
CA CYS A 363 -15.02 -3.62 22.48
C CYS A 363 -13.87 -4.64 22.63
N GLY A 364 -14.00 -5.85 22.06
CA GLY A 364 -12.94 -6.85 22.08
C GLY A 364 -11.84 -6.50 21.09
N VAL A 365 -10.58 -6.81 21.44
CA VAL A 365 -9.40 -6.49 20.63
C VAL A 365 -9.51 -7.03 19.19
N LEU A 366 -10.08 -8.22 19.01
CA LEU A 366 -10.22 -8.88 17.70
C LEU A 366 -11.57 -8.64 17.01
N ASP A 367 -12.48 -7.86 17.61
CA ASP A 367 -13.83 -7.70 17.08
C ASP A 367 -13.84 -6.94 15.74
N GLY A 368 -12.86 -6.07 15.49
CA GLY A 368 -12.68 -5.43 14.20
C GLY A 368 -12.43 -6.43 13.05
N PHE A 369 -11.71 -7.53 13.30
CA PHE A 369 -11.55 -8.60 12.30
C PHE A 369 -12.87 -9.35 12.05
N LYS A 370 -13.63 -9.64 13.10
CA LYS A 370 -14.96 -10.28 12.96
C LYS A 370 -15.92 -9.41 12.19
N PHE A 371 -15.85 -8.09 12.42
CA PHE A 371 -16.66 -7.13 11.67
C PHE A 371 -16.32 -7.10 10.18
N GLN A 372 -15.03 -7.07 9.83
CA GLN A 372 -14.59 -7.18 8.44
C GLN A 372 -15.08 -8.48 7.80
N GLU A 373 -14.88 -9.61 8.47
CA GLU A 373 -15.31 -10.94 8.01
C GLU A 373 -16.82 -11.02 7.78
N LYS A 374 -17.63 -10.44 8.67
CA LYS A 374 -19.09 -10.34 8.51
C LYS A 374 -19.45 -9.63 7.21
N LEU A 375 -18.87 -8.46 6.94
CA LEU A 375 -19.13 -7.70 5.72
C LEU A 375 -18.72 -8.50 4.46
N GLU A 376 -17.58 -9.15 4.50
CA GLU A 376 -17.03 -9.94 3.40
C GLU A 376 -17.89 -11.16 3.06
N LYS A 377 -18.40 -11.88 4.09
CA LYS A 377 -19.33 -13.02 3.95
C LYS A 377 -20.71 -12.57 3.45
N GLU A 378 -21.25 -11.46 3.97
CA GLU A 378 -22.52 -10.92 3.48
C GLU A 378 -22.42 -10.47 2.02
N ALA A 379 -21.31 -9.86 1.63
CA ALA A 379 -21.05 -9.52 0.23
C ALA A 379 -20.99 -10.77 -0.67
N TYR A 380 -20.36 -11.86 -0.21
CA TYR A 380 -20.36 -13.14 -0.93
C TYR A 380 -21.76 -13.75 -1.07
N ARG A 381 -22.55 -13.69 -0.01
CA ARG A 381 -23.96 -14.19 -0.02
C ARG A 381 -24.83 -13.44 -1.02
N VAL A 382 -24.63 -12.12 -1.14
CA VAL A 382 -25.37 -11.28 -2.10
C VAL A 382 -24.83 -11.47 -3.53
N GLY A 383 -23.51 -11.64 -3.68
CA GLY A 383 -22.82 -11.66 -4.96
C GLY A 383 -22.94 -12.99 -5.73
N ASN A 384 -22.98 -14.12 -5.02
CA ASN A 384 -22.90 -15.47 -5.59
C ASN A 384 -21.58 -15.80 -6.33
N ASN A 385 -20.88 -16.84 -5.86
CA ASN A 385 -19.68 -17.42 -6.49
C ASN A 385 -18.62 -16.40 -6.95
N TYR A 386 -18.16 -15.50 -6.06
CA TYR A 386 -17.15 -14.46 -6.29
C TYR A 386 -17.55 -13.36 -7.29
N SER A 387 -18.75 -13.36 -7.86
CA SER A 387 -19.30 -12.18 -8.52
C SER A 387 -19.61 -11.10 -7.48
N ALA A 388 -19.09 -9.89 -7.65
CA ALA A 388 -19.27 -8.87 -6.64
C ALA A 388 -20.65 -8.22 -6.68
N PRO A 389 -21.29 -7.96 -5.50
CA PRO A 389 -22.47 -7.12 -5.45
C PRO A 389 -22.12 -5.72 -5.94
N ALA A 390 -22.99 -5.16 -6.77
CA ALA A 390 -22.75 -3.86 -7.37
C ALA A 390 -24.03 -3.05 -7.53
N VAL A 391 -23.89 -1.72 -7.51
CA VAL A 391 -24.99 -0.76 -7.67
C VAL A 391 -24.50 0.49 -8.37
N LYS A 392 -25.28 1.04 -9.32
CA LYS A 392 -24.96 2.34 -9.94
C LYS A 392 -24.91 3.43 -8.88
N VAL A 393 -23.95 4.33 -8.95
CA VAL A 393 -23.76 5.40 -7.95
C VAL A 393 -25.05 6.22 -7.77
N SER A 394 -25.70 6.60 -8.87
CA SER A 394 -26.96 7.35 -8.82
C SER A 394 -28.10 6.60 -8.14
N ASP A 395 -28.23 5.29 -8.39
CA ASP A 395 -29.26 4.47 -7.73
C ASP A 395 -28.98 4.33 -6.23
N PHE A 396 -27.71 4.08 -5.87
CA PHE A 396 -27.29 3.98 -4.46
C PHE A 396 -27.62 5.25 -3.66
N ILE A 397 -27.30 6.43 -4.19
CA ILE A 397 -27.59 7.72 -3.54
C ILE A 397 -29.10 7.86 -3.31
N ASN A 398 -29.93 7.44 -4.28
CA ASN A 398 -31.38 7.49 -4.19
C ASN A 398 -32.02 6.34 -3.40
N GLY A 399 -31.22 5.49 -2.74
CA GLY A 399 -31.69 4.37 -1.92
C GLY A 399 -32.32 3.22 -2.73
N LYS A 400 -31.93 3.07 -4.00
CA LYS A 400 -32.42 2.05 -4.93
C LYS A 400 -31.34 1.02 -5.22
N THR A 401 -31.76 -0.21 -5.49
CA THR A 401 -30.93 -1.21 -6.17
C THR A 401 -31.02 -1.02 -7.68
N SER A 402 -29.91 -1.24 -8.39
CA SER A 402 -29.93 -1.16 -9.85
C SER A 402 -30.61 -2.38 -10.44
N LYS A 403 -31.68 -2.20 -11.22
CA LYS A 403 -32.43 -3.31 -11.83
C LYS A 403 -31.58 -4.07 -12.86
N ASP A 404 -30.75 -3.36 -13.60
CA ASP A 404 -29.88 -3.93 -14.62
C ASP A 404 -28.49 -3.27 -14.56
N ILE A 405 -27.48 -4.11 -14.37
CA ILE A 405 -26.05 -3.76 -14.39
C ILE A 405 -25.28 -4.50 -15.47
N SER A 406 -25.94 -5.34 -16.26
CA SER A 406 -25.29 -6.18 -17.29
C SER A 406 -24.63 -5.35 -18.39
N SER A 407 -25.17 -4.17 -18.69
CA SER A 407 -24.63 -3.22 -19.67
C SER A 407 -23.51 -2.34 -19.12
N VAL A 408 -23.23 -2.37 -17.81
CA VAL A 408 -22.19 -1.54 -17.20
C VAL A 408 -20.81 -2.17 -17.46
N LYS A 409 -19.96 -1.43 -18.16
CA LYS A 409 -18.57 -1.83 -18.33
C LYS A 409 -17.83 -1.70 -17.01
N THR A 410 -17.08 -2.73 -16.65
CA THR A 410 -16.27 -2.80 -15.44
C THR A 410 -14.97 -3.52 -15.68
N THR A 411 -13.98 -3.25 -14.86
CA THR A 411 -12.71 -3.97 -14.85
C THR A 411 -12.69 -5.14 -13.85
N TYR A 412 -13.73 -5.30 -13.02
CA TYR A 412 -13.81 -6.42 -12.09
C TYR A 412 -14.03 -7.75 -12.83
N SER A 413 -13.04 -8.62 -12.78
CA SER A 413 -12.93 -9.78 -13.66
C SER A 413 -13.87 -10.95 -13.34
N ARG A 414 -14.40 -11.03 -12.09
CA ARG A 414 -15.25 -12.16 -11.63
C ARG A 414 -16.75 -11.95 -11.88
N GLY A 415 -17.13 -10.86 -12.60
CA GLY A 415 -18.52 -10.50 -12.88
C GLY A 415 -19.20 -9.74 -11.74
N LEU A 416 -20.29 -9.07 -12.08
CA LEU A 416 -21.08 -8.26 -11.15
C LEU A 416 -22.50 -8.82 -11.03
N VAL A 417 -23.08 -8.69 -9.83
CA VAL A 417 -24.48 -8.98 -9.54
C VAL A 417 -25.10 -7.73 -8.91
N SER A 418 -26.34 -7.39 -9.31
CA SER A 418 -27.06 -6.31 -8.66
C SER A 418 -27.21 -6.60 -7.16
N GLY A 419 -26.70 -5.73 -6.31
CA GLY A 419 -26.65 -5.91 -4.87
C GLY A 419 -27.29 -4.77 -4.09
N ASP A 420 -28.00 -5.12 -3.03
CA ASP A 420 -28.51 -4.17 -2.05
C ASP A 420 -27.47 -3.97 -0.94
N PHE A 421 -26.77 -2.86 -0.97
CA PHE A 421 -25.72 -2.55 0.01
C PHE A 421 -26.25 -2.31 1.42
N GLN A 422 -27.57 -2.07 1.59
CA GLN A 422 -28.19 -1.98 2.91
C GLN A 422 -28.26 -3.36 3.62
N LYS A 423 -28.13 -4.46 2.87
CA LYS A 423 -28.03 -5.80 3.43
C LYS A 423 -26.61 -6.16 3.85
N ILE A 424 -25.62 -5.44 3.35
CA ILE A 424 -24.18 -5.70 3.61
C ILE A 424 -23.66 -4.78 4.72
N PHE A 425 -24.00 -3.49 4.63
CA PHE A 425 -23.50 -2.47 5.54
C PHE A 425 -24.58 -1.97 6.50
N ASP A 426 -24.17 -1.65 7.71
CA ASP A 426 -25.04 -0.95 8.65
C ASP A 426 -25.45 0.44 8.10
N LYS A 427 -26.64 0.90 8.52
CA LYS A 427 -27.22 2.17 8.06
C LYS A 427 -26.26 3.37 8.15
N LYS A 428 -25.47 3.46 9.21
CA LYS A 428 -24.48 4.55 9.41
C LYS A 428 -23.45 4.59 8.29
N ILE A 429 -22.97 3.44 7.79
CA ILE A 429 -21.98 3.34 6.72
C ILE A 429 -22.64 3.70 5.39
N VAL A 430 -23.85 3.17 5.11
CA VAL A 430 -24.60 3.47 3.90
C VAL A 430 -24.90 4.97 3.79
N ASP A 431 -25.42 5.58 4.84
CA ASP A 431 -25.74 7.02 4.87
C ASP A 431 -24.46 7.87 4.70
N GLY A 432 -23.37 7.47 5.36
CA GLY A 432 -22.07 8.14 5.23
C GLY A 432 -21.50 8.07 3.81
N MET A 433 -21.59 6.91 3.13
CA MET A 433 -21.18 6.79 1.73
C MET A 433 -22.05 7.65 0.81
N LYS A 434 -23.37 7.69 1.00
CA LYS A 434 -24.28 8.55 0.22
C LYS A 434 -23.93 10.02 0.37
N GLU A 435 -23.80 10.51 1.60
CA GLU A 435 -23.43 11.90 1.90
C GLU A 435 -22.08 12.24 1.29
N GLY A 436 -21.08 11.35 1.44
CA GLY A 436 -19.75 11.50 0.86
C GLY A 436 -19.76 11.59 -0.67
N LEU A 437 -20.46 10.68 -1.35
CA LEU A 437 -20.59 10.67 -2.81
C LEU A 437 -21.20 11.97 -3.34
N VAL A 438 -22.29 12.46 -2.71
CA VAL A 438 -22.89 13.76 -3.08
C VAL A 438 -21.90 14.92 -2.89
N ALA A 439 -21.14 14.92 -1.79
CA ALA A 439 -20.10 15.92 -1.56
C ALA A 439 -18.97 15.85 -2.59
N PHE A 440 -18.60 14.66 -3.04
CA PHE A 440 -17.57 14.44 -4.07
C PHE A 440 -18.05 14.86 -5.45
N GLY A 441 -19.34 14.69 -5.76
CA GLY A 441 -19.95 15.21 -6.99
C GLY A 441 -19.84 16.74 -7.15
N LYS A 442 -19.82 17.47 -6.02
CA LYS A 442 -19.58 18.93 -6.03
C LYS A 442 -18.11 19.29 -6.36
N LYS A 443 -17.16 18.36 -6.15
CA LYS A 443 -15.72 18.57 -6.43
C LYS A 443 -15.32 18.08 -7.82
N ILE A 444 -15.91 16.97 -8.27
CA ILE A 444 -15.71 16.39 -9.62
C ILE A 444 -17.07 16.21 -10.24
N ASN A 445 -17.40 17.02 -11.23
CA ASN A 445 -18.73 16.98 -11.88
C ASN A 445 -19.01 15.59 -12.46
N GLY A 446 -20.16 15.03 -12.11
CA GLY A 446 -20.62 13.71 -12.54
C GLY A 446 -20.10 12.55 -11.70
N PHE A 447 -19.29 12.78 -10.67
CA PHE A 447 -18.81 11.72 -9.77
C PHE A 447 -19.96 11.00 -9.05
N ASP A 448 -20.97 11.74 -8.64
CA ASP A 448 -22.17 11.29 -7.94
C ASP A 448 -23.28 10.74 -8.87
N LYS A 449 -23.12 10.91 -10.18
CA LYS A 449 -24.15 10.55 -11.18
C LYS A 449 -23.76 9.35 -12.03
N ASN A 450 -22.46 9.21 -12.27
CA ASN A 450 -21.90 8.18 -13.13
C ASN A 450 -21.10 7.18 -12.30
N GLY A 451 -20.76 6.05 -12.91
CA GLY A 451 -19.95 5.00 -12.28
C GLY A 451 -20.80 3.96 -11.54
N ILE A 452 -20.08 3.02 -10.96
CA ILE A 452 -20.62 1.87 -10.26
C ILE A 452 -19.87 1.64 -8.96
N LEU A 453 -20.59 1.35 -7.88
CA LEU A 453 -20.02 0.83 -6.63
C LEU A 453 -19.97 -0.68 -6.70
N ILE A 454 -18.85 -1.28 -6.28
CA ILE A 454 -18.55 -2.71 -6.40
C ILE A 454 -18.11 -3.24 -5.05
N GLY A 455 -18.71 -4.35 -4.64
CA GLY A 455 -18.35 -5.22 -3.54
C GLY A 455 -18.00 -4.51 -2.26
N VAL A 456 -17.22 -5.15 -1.40
CA VAL A 456 -16.80 -4.50 -0.17
C VAL A 456 -15.30 -4.23 -0.16
N GLU A 457 -14.94 -3.06 0.26
CA GLU A 457 -13.59 -2.70 0.65
C GLU A 457 -13.54 -2.64 2.18
N SER A 458 -13.16 -3.75 2.79
CA SER A 458 -13.16 -3.95 4.24
C SER A 458 -11.75 -3.85 4.85
N ARG A 459 -10.72 -4.07 4.04
CA ARG A 459 -9.34 -4.23 4.48
C ARG A 459 -8.48 -2.98 4.21
N SER A 460 -8.98 -1.81 4.60
CA SER A 460 -8.27 -0.53 4.41
C SER A 460 -7.06 -0.36 5.33
N SER A 461 -7.10 -0.95 6.51
CA SER A 461 -5.99 -1.00 7.48
C SER A 461 -6.23 -2.08 8.53
N SER A 462 -5.19 -2.42 9.32
CA SER A 462 -5.34 -3.33 10.45
C SER A 462 -6.31 -2.77 11.49
N PRO A 463 -7.29 -3.56 11.97
CA PRO A 463 -8.19 -3.16 13.06
C PRO A 463 -7.57 -3.34 14.45
N VAL A 464 -6.32 -3.80 14.51
CA VAL A 464 -5.57 -3.96 15.76
C VAL A 464 -4.22 -3.28 15.68
N ARG A 465 -3.69 -2.91 16.84
CA ARG A 465 -2.30 -2.52 17.04
C ARG A 465 -1.65 -3.50 18.01
N ILE A 466 -0.56 -4.13 17.58
CA ILE A 466 0.29 -4.93 18.46
C ILE A 466 1.24 -3.96 19.16
N GLU A 467 1.19 -3.90 20.47
CA GLU A 467 2.00 -2.94 21.23
C GLU A 467 3.48 -3.27 21.12
N ARG A 468 4.31 -2.25 21.05
CA ARG A 468 5.78 -2.37 21.08
C ARG A 468 6.38 -1.21 21.86
N ASP A 469 7.47 -1.51 22.56
CA ASP A 469 8.24 -0.55 23.33
C ASP A 469 9.17 0.32 22.45
N GLU A 470 9.99 1.15 23.09
CA GLU A 470 10.96 2.00 22.43
C GLU A 470 12.06 1.19 21.71
N LEU A 471 12.34 -0.01 22.17
CA LEU A 471 13.27 -0.96 21.56
C LEU A 471 12.65 -1.70 20.35
N GLY A 472 11.36 -1.52 20.10
CA GLY A 472 10.60 -2.12 19.03
C GLY A 472 10.10 -3.53 19.33
N MET A 473 10.23 -4.02 20.56
CA MET A 473 9.75 -5.31 21.01
C MET A 473 8.32 -5.23 21.56
N SER A 474 7.58 -6.32 21.43
CA SER A 474 6.34 -6.50 22.18
C SER A 474 6.65 -6.79 23.65
N ASN A 475 5.61 -7.08 24.46
CA ASN A 475 5.80 -7.61 25.82
C ASN A 475 6.50 -9.00 25.83
N ILE A 476 6.65 -9.65 24.70
CA ILE A 476 7.43 -10.89 24.55
C ILE A 476 8.81 -10.53 24.03
N LYS A 477 9.85 -10.81 24.83
CA LYS A 477 11.23 -10.49 24.48
C LYS A 477 11.64 -11.22 23.20
N GLY A 478 12.27 -10.50 22.26
CA GLY A 478 12.69 -11.03 20.97
C GLY A 478 11.60 -11.06 19.89
N LEU A 479 10.35 -10.66 20.20
CA LEU A 479 9.29 -10.48 19.20
C LEU A 479 9.18 -9.01 18.81
N TYR A 480 9.39 -8.71 17.53
CA TYR A 480 9.38 -7.38 16.93
C TYR A 480 8.18 -7.21 15.98
N PRO A 481 7.01 -6.72 16.44
CA PRO A 481 5.87 -6.45 15.57
C PRO A 481 6.17 -5.28 14.64
N ALA A 482 5.94 -5.46 13.34
CA ALA A 482 6.27 -4.45 12.34
C ALA A 482 5.26 -4.37 11.20
N GLY A 483 5.26 -3.24 10.51
CA GLY A 483 4.49 -3.00 9.31
C GLY A 483 3.00 -2.81 9.55
N GLU A 484 2.22 -3.06 8.50
CA GLU A 484 0.79 -2.80 8.47
C GLU A 484 -0.01 -3.77 9.35
N GLY A 485 0.37 -5.04 9.41
CA GLY A 485 -0.28 -6.05 10.24
C GLY A 485 -0.22 -5.72 11.71
N ALA A 486 0.89 -5.17 12.16
CA ALA A 486 1.08 -4.70 13.53
C ALA A 486 0.46 -3.31 13.81
N GLY A 487 -0.15 -2.66 12.81
CA GLY A 487 -0.86 -1.39 12.96
C GLY A 487 0.01 -0.13 12.87
N PHE A 488 1.27 -0.23 12.40
CA PHE A 488 2.23 0.91 12.37
C PHE A 488 2.43 1.53 11.00
N ALA A 489 2.01 0.89 9.93
CA ALA A 489 2.14 1.38 8.56
C ALA A 489 0.82 1.24 7.80
N GLY A 490 0.71 1.88 6.64
CA GLY A 490 -0.48 1.83 5.80
C GLY A 490 -0.13 2.03 4.33
N GLY A 491 0.90 1.33 3.82
CA GLY A 491 1.32 1.38 2.43
C GLY A 491 2.75 0.93 2.22
N ILE A 492 3.18 0.79 0.97
CA ILE A 492 4.46 0.20 0.58
C ILE A 492 5.63 0.90 1.25
N THR A 493 5.77 2.21 1.04
CA THR A 493 6.92 2.98 1.56
C THR A 493 6.95 3.03 3.08
N SER A 494 5.82 3.27 3.75
CA SER A 494 5.77 3.30 5.22
C SER A 494 6.08 1.94 5.83
N SER A 495 5.61 0.84 5.21
CA SER A 495 5.92 -0.52 5.65
C SER A 495 7.40 -0.86 5.46
N ALA A 496 8.00 -0.48 4.32
CA ALA A 496 9.44 -0.65 4.05
C ALA A 496 10.30 0.13 5.07
N VAL A 497 9.93 1.39 5.35
CA VAL A 497 10.62 2.22 6.36
C VAL A 497 10.51 1.61 7.75
N ASP A 498 9.33 1.07 8.11
CA ASP A 498 9.16 0.42 9.41
C ASP A 498 9.99 -0.88 9.51
N GLY A 499 10.10 -1.63 8.42
CA GLY A 499 10.99 -2.78 8.30
C GLY A 499 12.47 -2.43 8.52
N ILE A 500 12.95 -1.35 7.86
CA ILE A 500 14.32 -0.83 8.08
C ILE A 500 14.52 -0.48 9.56
N LYS A 501 13.63 0.32 10.14
CA LYS A 501 13.72 0.76 11.54
C LYS A 501 13.70 -0.42 12.51
N THR A 502 12.85 -1.39 12.28
CA THR A 502 12.71 -2.58 13.13
C THR A 502 13.98 -3.44 13.07
N ALA A 503 14.54 -3.66 11.89
CA ALA A 503 15.80 -4.38 11.73
C ALA A 503 16.97 -3.66 12.43
N LEU A 504 17.06 -2.33 12.30
CA LEU A 504 18.09 -1.53 12.98
C LEU A 504 17.94 -1.59 14.50
N LYS A 505 16.72 -1.57 15.03
CA LYS A 505 16.45 -1.76 16.47
C LYS A 505 16.86 -3.14 16.95
N LEU A 506 16.50 -4.20 16.20
CA LEU A 506 16.94 -5.55 16.50
C LEU A 506 18.48 -5.63 16.58
N ILE A 507 19.17 -5.03 15.62
CA ILE A 507 20.63 -4.97 15.61
C ILE A 507 21.16 -4.20 16.83
N ALA A 508 20.58 -3.04 17.16
CA ALA A 508 21.00 -2.22 18.27
C ALA A 508 20.81 -2.93 19.64
N ASN A 509 19.71 -3.65 19.80
CA ASN A 509 19.39 -4.39 21.03
C ASN A 509 20.30 -5.60 21.26
N ASN A 510 21.03 -6.06 20.23
CA ASN A 510 21.91 -7.22 20.26
C ASN A 510 23.39 -6.84 19.99
N LYS A 511 23.73 -5.54 20.03
CA LYS A 511 25.15 -5.12 20.03
C LYS A 511 25.73 -5.39 21.42
N ASN A 512 26.75 -6.24 21.48
CA ASN A 512 27.61 -6.42 22.64
C ASN A 512 28.58 -5.24 22.79
#